data_e505e56bee0e21eb02aa58930ea1898f
#
_entry.id   e505e56bee0e21eb02aa58930ea1898f
#
_cell.length_a   1.000
_cell.length_b   1.000
_cell.length_c   1.000
_cell.angle_alpha   90.00
_cell.angle_beta   90.00
_cell.angle_gamma   90.00
#
_symmetry.space_group_name_H-M   'P 1'
#
loop_
_entity.id
_entity.type
_entity.pdbx_description
1 polymer ?
#
loop_
_entity_poly.entity_id
_entity_poly.type
_entity_poly.pdbx_seq_one_letter_code
_entity_poly.pdbx_strand_id
1 'polypeptide(L)'
;MAKIRLAVFDMAGTTVDDLVDGVPLVLKCYDDAFRAHGVRVPMEVLNEQRGRDKWTVIRELGGGKAEEIYGQFLSALNENTGKVKEIQGASETFRLLKGRGVKVVTGSGFPAEVAEAIAERLGWIKGGLIDAWVCSEQVGASRPDPAMILYAMKKFGVKDPKAVVKVDDTASGIEEGLNAGAVTVGVLTGTQSLQRLEAAGPDTVLVSVRELPGYLQSRGLL
;
A
#
# COMPACT_ATOMS: atom_id res chain seq x y z
N MET A 1 -10.73 -23.27 8.25
CA MET A 1 -10.56 -21.99 7.57
C MET A 1 -9.76 -22.22 6.29
N ALA A 2 -10.01 -21.41 5.25
CA ALA A 2 -9.21 -21.51 4.01
C ALA A 2 -7.75 -21.15 4.29
N LYS A 3 -6.82 -21.90 3.70
CA LYS A 3 -5.39 -21.52 3.74
C LYS A 3 -5.13 -20.32 2.86
N ILE A 4 -4.28 -19.40 3.29
CA ILE A 4 -3.87 -18.24 2.49
C ILE A 4 -3.09 -18.75 1.26
N ARG A 5 -3.49 -18.25 0.09
CA ARG A 5 -2.88 -18.53 -1.21
C ARG A 5 -2.37 -17.27 -1.90
N LEU A 6 -2.85 -16.10 -1.47
CA LEU A 6 -2.48 -14.81 -2.01
C LEU A 6 -2.32 -13.81 -0.86
N ALA A 7 -1.22 -13.10 -0.84
CA ALA A 7 -0.98 -11.96 0.06
C ALA A 7 -0.85 -10.69 -0.78
N VAL A 8 -1.65 -9.68 -0.46
CA VAL A 8 -1.63 -8.37 -1.11
C VAL A 8 -1.17 -7.34 -0.08
N PHE A 9 0.00 -6.79 -0.29
CA PHE A 9 0.63 -5.81 0.61
C PHE A 9 0.53 -4.41 0.05
N ASP A 10 0.20 -3.44 0.88
CA ASP A 10 0.49 -2.06 0.55
C ASP A 10 2.01 -1.81 0.50
N MET A 11 2.41 -0.69 -0.10
CA MET A 11 3.82 -0.29 -0.18
C MET A 11 4.20 0.71 0.92
N ALA A 12 3.82 1.95 0.78
CA ALA A 12 4.30 3.07 1.61
C ALA A 12 3.76 3.02 3.05
N GLY A 13 4.61 2.75 4.02
CA GLY A 13 4.23 2.58 5.42
C GLY A 13 3.95 1.13 5.82
N THR A 14 3.83 0.21 4.85
CA THR A 14 3.58 -1.21 5.10
C THR A 14 4.80 -2.08 4.79
N THR A 15 5.34 -1.99 3.57
CA THR A 15 6.51 -2.74 3.12
C THR A 15 7.67 -1.83 2.70
N VAL A 16 7.38 -0.57 2.45
CA VAL A 16 8.31 0.49 2.09
C VAL A 16 8.33 1.54 3.18
N ASP A 17 9.49 1.76 3.79
CA ASP A 17 9.78 2.91 4.63
C ASP A 17 9.96 4.11 3.69
N ASP A 18 8.94 4.95 3.63
CA ASP A 18 8.87 6.12 2.77
C ASP A 18 9.26 7.42 3.52
N LEU A 19 9.92 7.32 4.70
CA LEU A 19 10.40 8.49 5.42
C LEU A 19 11.61 9.13 4.70
N VAL A 20 11.45 10.39 4.31
CA VAL A 20 12.50 11.23 3.75
C VAL A 20 12.61 12.48 4.63
N ASP A 21 13.77 12.68 5.24
CA ASP A 21 14.02 13.79 6.18
C ASP A 21 13.00 13.82 7.34
N GLY A 22 12.57 12.65 7.80
CA GLY A 22 11.61 12.50 8.91
C GLY A 22 10.14 12.74 8.52
N VAL A 23 9.83 12.97 7.24
CA VAL A 23 8.47 13.17 6.74
C VAL A 23 8.16 12.08 5.70
N PRO A 24 6.96 11.47 5.74
CA PRO A 24 6.55 10.54 4.70
C PRO A 24 6.62 11.19 3.31
N LEU A 25 7.29 10.54 2.38
CA LEU A 25 7.56 11.06 1.04
C LEU A 25 6.29 11.55 0.33
N VAL A 26 5.22 10.75 0.40
CA VAL A 26 3.94 11.11 -0.23
C VAL A 26 3.37 12.40 0.35
N LEU A 27 3.43 12.56 1.68
CA LEU A 27 2.93 13.77 2.35
C LEU A 27 3.75 15.00 1.99
N LYS A 28 5.08 14.82 1.96
CA LYS A 28 6.00 15.89 1.53
C LYS A 28 5.73 16.31 0.10
N CYS A 29 5.61 15.37 -0.84
CA CYS A 29 5.33 15.67 -2.24
C CYS A 29 3.98 16.35 -2.43
N TYR A 30 2.95 15.96 -1.69
CA TYR A 30 1.66 16.65 -1.70
C TYR A 30 1.79 18.09 -1.20
N ASP A 31 2.35 18.31 0.00
CA ASP A 31 2.47 19.64 0.59
C ASP A 31 3.26 20.59 -0.31
N ASP A 32 4.41 20.13 -0.80
CA ASP A 32 5.27 20.90 -1.72
C ASP A 32 4.52 21.25 -3.01
N ALA A 33 3.82 20.31 -3.64
CA ALA A 33 3.08 20.53 -4.88
C ALA A 33 1.87 21.46 -4.69
N PHE A 34 1.08 21.26 -3.65
CA PHE A 34 -0.05 22.15 -3.35
C PHE A 34 0.40 23.57 -3.06
N ARG A 35 1.45 23.76 -2.24
CA ARG A 35 1.99 25.08 -1.89
C ARG A 35 2.58 25.80 -3.08
N ALA A 36 3.28 25.10 -3.96
CA ALA A 36 3.85 25.69 -5.18
C ALA A 36 2.78 26.35 -6.07
N HIS A 37 1.56 25.83 -6.03
CA HIS A 37 0.42 26.38 -6.78
C HIS A 37 -0.54 27.25 -5.93
N GLY A 38 -0.11 27.65 -4.69
CA GLY A 38 -0.87 28.53 -3.83
C GLY A 38 -2.07 27.88 -3.15
N VAL A 39 -2.17 26.55 -3.16
CA VAL A 39 -3.19 25.80 -2.45
C VAL A 39 -2.62 25.35 -1.09
N ARG A 40 -3.38 25.55 -0.02
CA ARG A 40 -2.97 25.12 1.33
C ARG A 40 -3.91 24.03 1.82
N VAL A 41 -3.38 22.84 2.01
CA VAL A 41 -4.09 21.69 2.57
C VAL A 41 -3.39 21.33 3.90
N PRO A 42 -4.13 21.24 5.03
CA PRO A 42 -3.55 20.82 6.30
C PRO A 42 -2.89 19.43 6.20
N MET A 43 -1.77 19.22 6.87
CA MET A 43 -1.03 17.95 6.83
C MET A 43 -1.87 16.77 7.32
N GLU A 44 -2.74 17.00 8.30
CA GLU A 44 -3.68 15.99 8.81
C GLU A 44 -4.64 15.53 7.72
N VAL A 45 -5.17 16.46 6.91
CA VAL A 45 -6.05 16.16 5.78
C VAL A 45 -5.29 15.34 4.73
N LEU A 46 -4.04 15.73 4.41
CA LEU A 46 -3.20 14.96 3.47
C LEU A 46 -2.90 13.56 4.00
N ASN A 47 -2.65 13.42 5.31
CA ASN A 47 -2.38 12.12 5.93
C ASN A 47 -3.60 11.17 5.87
N GLU A 48 -4.81 11.70 5.97
CA GLU A 48 -6.04 10.92 5.80
C GLU A 48 -6.20 10.38 4.37
N GLN A 49 -5.58 11.02 3.38
CA GLN A 49 -5.63 10.58 1.97
C GLN A 49 -4.59 9.50 1.62
N ARG A 50 -3.73 9.11 2.55
CA ARG A 50 -2.75 8.04 2.29
C ARG A 50 -3.46 6.75 1.89
N GLY A 51 -2.82 5.96 1.05
CA GLY A 51 -3.40 4.73 0.49
C GLY A 51 -4.27 4.93 -0.75
N ARG A 52 -4.87 6.12 -0.93
CA ARG A 52 -5.71 6.44 -2.09
C ARG A 52 -4.88 6.73 -3.35
N ASP A 53 -5.53 6.68 -4.51
CA ASP A 53 -4.97 7.10 -5.80
C ASP A 53 -4.55 8.58 -5.78
N LYS A 54 -3.35 8.87 -6.28
CA LYS A 54 -2.73 10.18 -6.15
C LYS A 54 -3.39 11.24 -7.02
N TRP A 55 -3.76 10.87 -8.25
CA TRP A 55 -4.49 11.76 -9.14
C TRP A 55 -5.86 12.12 -8.57
N THR A 56 -6.60 11.13 -8.07
CA THR A 56 -7.91 11.34 -7.46
C THR A 56 -7.85 12.33 -6.30
N VAL A 57 -6.88 12.16 -5.39
CA VAL A 57 -6.69 13.06 -4.25
C VAL A 57 -6.38 14.49 -4.71
N ILE A 58 -5.43 14.64 -5.64
CA ILE A 58 -5.02 15.96 -6.13
C ILE A 58 -6.17 16.64 -6.88
N ARG A 59 -6.95 15.90 -7.66
CA ARG A 59 -8.12 16.43 -8.36
C ARG A 59 -9.19 16.93 -7.38
N GLU A 60 -9.44 16.20 -6.31
CA GLU A 60 -10.43 16.58 -5.30
C GLU A 60 -10.01 17.83 -4.49
N LEU A 61 -8.73 17.91 -4.13
CA LEU A 61 -8.22 18.98 -3.26
C LEU A 61 -7.66 20.20 -4.03
N GLY A 62 -7.17 20.00 -5.25
CA GLY A 62 -6.52 21.03 -6.07
C GLY A 62 -7.47 21.80 -6.98
N GLY A 63 -8.67 21.27 -7.21
CA GLY A 63 -9.68 21.91 -8.05
C GLY A 63 -9.16 22.22 -9.45
N GLY A 64 -9.35 23.45 -9.91
CA GLY A 64 -8.93 23.90 -11.26
C GLY A 64 -7.41 23.89 -11.54
N LYS A 65 -6.59 23.64 -10.51
CA LYS A 65 -5.12 23.54 -10.64
C LYS A 65 -4.59 22.10 -10.55
N ALA A 66 -5.47 21.12 -10.60
CA ALA A 66 -5.14 19.72 -10.33
C ALA A 66 -4.05 19.18 -11.27
N GLU A 67 -4.08 19.53 -12.55
CA GLU A 67 -3.10 19.04 -13.53
C GLU A 67 -1.69 19.56 -13.24
N GLU A 68 -1.56 20.86 -12.95
CA GLU A 68 -0.26 21.47 -12.63
C GLU A 68 0.28 20.92 -11.30
N ILE A 69 -0.59 20.79 -10.27
CA ILE A 69 -0.23 20.22 -8.98
C ILE A 69 0.22 18.78 -9.15
N TYR A 70 -0.47 17.99 -9.98
CA TYR A 70 -0.11 16.59 -10.23
C TYR A 70 1.23 16.45 -10.94
N GLY A 71 1.49 17.30 -11.94
CA GLY A 71 2.79 17.35 -12.61
C GLY A 71 3.94 17.65 -11.64
N GLN A 72 3.77 18.64 -10.75
CA GLN A 72 4.74 18.97 -9.71
C GLN A 72 4.90 17.82 -8.69
N PHE A 73 3.81 17.19 -8.29
CA PHE A 73 3.84 16.04 -7.40
C PHE A 73 4.62 14.86 -7.98
N LEU A 74 4.40 14.53 -9.27
CA LEU A 74 5.12 13.44 -9.95
C LEU A 74 6.61 13.72 -10.04
N SER A 75 7.01 14.98 -10.38
CA SER A 75 8.43 15.38 -10.42
C SER A 75 9.08 15.17 -9.05
N ALA A 76 8.47 15.71 -8.00
CA ALA A 76 8.98 15.59 -6.64
C ALA A 76 9.04 14.13 -6.17
N LEU A 77 8.05 13.30 -6.54
CA LEU A 77 8.01 11.89 -6.20
C LEU A 77 9.15 11.13 -6.89
N ASN A 78 9.34 11.33 -8.20
CA ASN A 78 10.39 10.66 -8.97
C ASN A 78 11.80 11.01 -8.46
N GLU A 79 12.07 12.28 -8.16
CA GLU A 79 13.35 12.74 -7.60
C GLU A 79 13.69 12.06 -6.25
N ASN A 80 12.69 11.68 -5.49
CA ASN A 80 12.88 11.15 -4.15
C ASN A 80 12.65 9.62 -4.02
N THR A 81 12.13 8.95 -5.04
CA THR A 81 11.92 7.49 -5.07
C THR A 81 13.21 6.71 -4.73
N GLY A 82 14.38 7.27 -5.11
CA GLY A 82 15.67 6.69 -4.76
C GLY A 82 16.02 6.68 -3.26
N LYS A 83 15.31 7.41 -2.41
CA LYS A 83 15.61 7.55 -0.97
C LYS A 83 14.85 6.56 -0.08
N VAL A 84 13.77 5.95 -0.59
CA VAL A 84 12.97 5.00 0.19
C VAL A 84 13.75 3.73 0.51
N LYS A 85 13.37 3.07 1.59
CA LYS A 85 13.98 1.81 2.04
C LYS A 85 12.89 0.75 2.24
N GLU A 86 13.31 -0.48 2.43
CA GLU A 86 12.40 -1.53 2.84
C GLU A 86 12.05 -1.39 4.33
N ILE A 87 10.79 -1.60 4.70
CA ILE A 87 10.40 -1.85 6.09
C ILE A 87 11.09 -3.15 6.55
N GLN A 88 11.77 -3.09 7.68
CA GLN A 88 12.51 -4.22 8.21
C GLN A 88 11.63 -5.48 8.31
N GLY A 89 12.08 -6.53 7.63
CA GLY A 89 11.41 -7.83 7.62
C GLY A 89 10.43 -8.06 6.47
N ALA A 90 10.22 -7.09 5.56
CA ALA A 90 9.31 -7.28 4.43
C ALA A 90 9.83 -8.39 3.48
N SER A 91 11.09 -8.33 3.05
CA SER A 91 11.68 -9.38 2.19
C SER A 91 11.69 -10.76 2.85
N GLU A 92 11.95 -10.84 4.16
CA GLU A 92 11.86 -12.09 4.92
C GLU A 92 10.43 -12.64 4.92
N THR A 93 9.45 -11.76 5.17
CA THR A 93 8.03 -12.12 5.14
C THR A 93 7.63 -12.65 3.76
N PHE A 94 8.05 -11.97 2.69
CA PHE A 94 7.79 -12.42 1.31
C PHE A 94 8.38 -13.82 1.05
N ARG A 95 9.65 -14.06 1.43
CA ARG A 95 10.30 -15.37 1.27
C ARG A 95 9.56 -16.47 2.03
N LEU A 96 9.17 -16.21 3.28
CA LEU A 96 8.45 -17.18 4.11
C LEU A 96 7.09 -17.54 3.50
N LEU A 97 6.32 -16.55 3.04
CA LEU A 97 5.04 -16.78 2.39
C LEU A 97 5.20 -17.55 1.07
N LYS A 98 6.15 -17.15 0.23
CA LYS A 98 6.46 -17.85 -1.03
C LYS A 98 6.91 -19.28 -0.79
N GLY A 99 7.72 -19.53 0.24
CA GLY A 99 8.15 -20.88 0.66
C GLY A 99 6.96 -21.77 1.09
N ARG A 100 5.81 -21.20 1.43
CA ARG A 100 4.55 -21.89 1.72
C ARG A 100 3.59 -21.95 0.52
N GLY A 101 4.03 -21.52 -0.67
CA GLY A 101 3.22 -21.52 -1.89
C GLY A 101 2.24 -20.36 -1.99
N VAL A 102 2.35 -19.35 -1.14
CA VAL A 102 1.52 -18.14 -1.18
C VAL A 102 2.06 -17.21 -2.28
N LYS A 103 1.17 -16.70 -3.13
CA LYS A 103 1.50 -15.65 -4.08
C LYS A 103 1.62 -14.31 -3.36
N VAL A 104 2.65 -13.54 -3.68
CA VAL A 104 2.94 -12.24 -3.08
C VAL A 104 2.75 -11.13 -4.10
N VAL A 105 1.87 -10.19 -3.81
CA VAL A 105 1.57 -9.03 -4.66
C VAL A 105 1.70 -7.76 -3.83
N THR A 106 2.31 -6.72 -4.40
CA THR A 106 2.23 -5.37 -3.83
C THR A 106 1.11 -4.60 -4.53
N GLY A 107 0.27 -3.91 -3.75
CA GLY A 107 -0.81 -3.05 -4.23
C GLY A 107 -0.58 -1.62 -3.79
N SER A 108 -0.69 -0.64 -4.68
CA SER A 108 -0.35 0.74 -4.33
C SER A 108 -1.24 1.78 -5.00
N GLY A 109 -1.45 2.91 -4.30
CA GLY A 109 -1.95 4.13 -4.89
C GLY A 109 -0.86 4.98 -5.56
N PHE A 110 0.37 4.51 -5.66
CA PHE A 110 1.41 5.14 -6.47
C PHE A 110 1.10 5.00 -7.96
N PRO A 111 1.58 5.92 -8.82
CA PRO A 111 1.67 5.68 -10.26
C PRO A 111 2.43 4.38 -10.55
N ALA A 112 2.06 3.68 -11.62
CA ALA A 112 2.64 2.35 -11.92
C ALA A 112 4.15 2.38 -12.06
N GLU A 113 4.70 3.37 -12.76
CA GLU A 113 6.14 3.56 -12.96
C GLU A 113 6.89 3.73 -11.63
N VAL A 114 6.30 4.46 -10.68
CA VAL A 114 6.89 4.69 -9.35
C VAL A 114 6.89 3.40 -8.53
N ALA A 115 5.77 2.68 -8.52
CA ALA A 115 5.67 1.41 -7.78
C ALA A 115 6.65 0.36 -8.33
N GLU A 116 6.78 0.28 -9.66
CA GLU A 116 7.74 -0.60 -10.32
C GLU A 116 9.18 -0.22 -9.98
N ALA A 117 9.55 1.06 -10.13
CA ALA A 117 10.89 1.56 -9.82
C ALA A 117 11.30 1.28 -8.36
N ILE A 118 10.37 1.42 -7.40
CA ILE A 118 10.61 1.07 -6.00
C ILE A 118 10.84 -0.43 -5.87
N ALA A 119 9.99 -1.28 -6.45
CA ALA A 119 10.09 -2.73 -6.37
C ALA A 119 11.37 -3.27 -7.03
N GLU A 120 11.81 -2.69 -8.14
CA GLU A 120 13.08 -3.00 -8.80
C GLU A 120 14.27 -2.61 -7.93
N ARG A 121 14.28 -1.38 -7.42
CA ARG A 121 15.36 -0.85 -6.59
C ARG A 121 15.55 -1.64 -5.30
N LEU A 122 14.46 -2.06 -4.66
CA LEU A 122 14.49 -2.91 -3.47
C LEU A 122 14.84 -4.38 -3.80
N GLY A 123 15.02 -4.70 -5.08
CA GLY A 123 15.41 -6.03 -5.53
C GLY A 123 14.28 -7.06 -5.47
N TRP A 124 13.05 -6.65 -5.24
CA TRP A 124 11.92 -7.56 -5.08
C TRP A 124 11.56 -8.29 -6.36
N ILE A 125 11.65 -7.60 -7.52
CA ILE A 125 11.40 -8.18 -8.84
C ILE A 125 12.53 -9.12 -9.20
N LYS A 126 13.78 -8.65 -9.20
CA LYS A 126 14.97 -9.46 -9.54
C LYS A 126 15.16 -10.65 -8.60
N GLY A 127 14.86 -10.47 -7.32
CA GLY A 127 14.93 -11.52 -6.30
C GLY A 127 13.76 -12.51 -6.34
N GLY A 128 12.76 -12.31 -7.21
CA GLY A 128 11.55 -13.11 -7.27
C GLY A 128 10.74 -13.10 -5.97
N LEU A 129 10.84 -12.02 -5.18
CA LEU A 129 10.17 -11.89 -3.87
C LEU A 129 8.69 -11.55 -4.01
N ILE A 130 8.33 -10.81 -5.06
CA ILE A 130 6.94 -10.56 -5.43
C ILE A 130 6.60 -11.26 -6.74
N ASP A 131 5.35 -11.70 -6.89
CA ASP A 131 4.84 -12.32 -8.11
C ASP A 131 4.20 -11.30 -9.06
N ALA A 132 3.78 -10.15 -8.52
CA ALA A 132 3.26 -9.01 -9.29
C ALA A 132 3.18 -7.76 -8.42
N TRP A 133 2.96 -6.62 -9.07
CA TRP A 133 2.44 -5.40 -8.46
C TRP A 133 1.17 -4.96 -9.17
N VAL A 134 0.33 -4.17 -8.50
CA VAL A 134 -0.89 -3.60 -9.03
C VAL A 134 -1.08 -2.20 -8.48
N CYS A 135 -1.50 -1.26 -9.34
CA CYS A 135 -1.75 0.12 -8.96
C CYS A 135 -3.18 0.53 -9.29
N SER A 136 -3.69 1.54 -8.59
CA SER A 136 -5.04 2.06 -8.76
C SER A 136 -5.34 2.43 -10.23
N GLU A 137 -4.38 3.06 -10.92
CA GLU A 137 -4.54 3.43 -12.34
C GLU A 137 -4.68 2.23 -13.28
N GLN A 138 -4.04 1.09 -12.97
CA GLN A 138 -4.13 -0.12 -13.81
C GLN A 138 -5.51 -0.78 -13.75
N VAL A 139 -6.25 -0.56 -12.66
CA VAL A 139 -7.58 -1.12 -12.45
C VAL A 139 -8.70 -0.08 -12.59
N GLY A 140 -8.34 1.20 -12.75
CA GLY A 140 -9.29 2.30 -12.92
C GLY A 140 -10.11 2.61 -11.66
N ALA A 141 -9.65 2.19 -10.49
CA ALA A 141 -10.34 2.39 -9.22
C ALA A 141 -9.36 2.67 -8.08
N SER A 142 -9.80 3.48 -7.12
CA SER A 142 -9.02 3.87 -5.93
C SER A 142 -9.60 3.24 -4.66
N ARG A 143 -8.74 2.92 -3.70
CA ARG A 143 -9.18 2.49 -2.36
C ARG A 143 -10.24 3.44 -1.80
N PRO A 144 -11.24 2.91 -1.13
CA PRO A 144 -11.41 1.55 -0.63
C PRO A 144 -12.07 0.55 -1.60
N ASP A 145 -12.11 0.85 -2.92
CA ASP A 145 -12.60 -0.09 -3.92
C ASP A 145 -11.69 -1.35 -3.96
N PRO A 146 -12.23 -2.57 -3.98
CA PRO A 146 -11.47 -3.81 -3.92
C PRO A 146 -10.80 -4.21 -5.25
N ALA A 147 -10.85 -3.37 -6.28
CA ALA A 147 -10.44 -3.71 -7.64
C ALA A 147 -9.01 -4.26 -7.74
N MET A 148 -8.04 -3.70 -6.99
CA MET A 148 -6.66 -4.20 -7.02
C MET A 148 -6.56 -5.63 -6.46
N ILE A 149 -7.28 -5.93 -5.38
CA ILE A 149 -7.30 -7.28 -4.78
C ILE A 149 -7.99 -8.26 -5.74
N LEU A 150 -9.14 -7.88 -6.30
CA LEU A 150 -9.88 -8.70 -7.27
C LEU A 150 -9.07 -8.97 -8.54
N TYR A 151 -8.32 -7.98 -9.02
CA TYR A 151 -7.36 -8.15 -10.12
C TYR A 151 -6.30 -9.20 -9.78
N ALA A 152 -5.68 -9.10 -8.61
CA ALA A 152 -4.67 -10.06 -8.15
C ALA A 152 -5.26 -11.48 -8.00
N MET A 153 -6.46 -11.60 -7.42
CA MET A 153 -7.19 -12.86 -7.32
C MET A 153 -7.42 -13.51 -8.69
N LYS A 154 -7.90 -12.73 -9.66
CA LYS A 154 -8.12 -13.19 -11.03
C LYS A 154 -6.81 -13.63 -11.68
N LYS A 155 -5.75 -12.83 -11.55
CA LYS A 155 -4.41 -13.10 -12.13
C LYS A 155 -3.84 -14.44 -11.64
N PHE A 156 -4.02 -14.77 -10.37
CA PHE A 156 -3.46 -15.99 -9.77
C PHE A 156 -4.47 -17.12 -9.56
N GLY A 157 -5.69 -16.98 -10.07
CA GLY A 157 -6.72 -18.02 -9.99
C GLY A 157 -7.21 -18.31 -8.57
N VAL A 158 -7.13 -17.33 -7.67
CA VAL A 158 -7.66 -17.44 -6.29
C VAL A 158 -9.13 -17.02 -6.32
N LYS A 159 -10.03 -17.97 -6.06
CA LYS A 159 -11.49 -17.73 -6.14
C LYS A 159 -12.12 -17.38 -4.80
N ASP A 160 -11.57 -17.93 -3.71
CA ASP A 160 -12.06 -17.69 -2.35
C ASP A 160 -11.36 -16.47 -1.75
N PRO A 161 -12.07 -15.38 -1.46
CA PRO A 161 -11.46 -14.22 -0.83
C PRO A 161 -10.91 -14.51 0.58
N LYS A 162 -11.40 -15.53 1.27
CA LYS A 162 -10.85 -15.98 2.56
C LYS A 162 -9.48 -16.67 2.44
N ALA A 163 -9.05 -16.99 1.22
CA ALA A 163 -7.69 -17.43 0.91
C ALA A 163 -6.75 -16.26 0.54
N VAL A 164 -7.19 -15.02 0.72
CA VAL A 164 -6.42 -13.79 0.52
C VAL A 164 -6.17 -13.11 1.84
N VAL A 165 -4.95 -12.61 2.08
CA VAL A 165 -4.65 -11.66 3.14
C VAL A 165 -4.28 -10.31 2.53
N LYS A 166 -4.92 -9.25 3.00
CA LYS A 166 -4.55 -7.86 2.74
C LYS A 166 -3.82 -7.30 3.95
N VAL A 167 -2.69 -6.65 3.72
CA VAL A 167 -1.89 -5.99 4.76
C VAL A 167 -1.71 -4.51 4.39
N ASP A 168 -2.03 -3.62 5.32
CA ASP A 168 -2.01 -2.18 5.07
C ASP A 168 -1.80 -1.37 6.37
N ASP A 169 -1.23 -0.16 6.27
CA ASP A 169 -1.07 0.79 7.37
C ASP A 169 -2.13 1.90 7.37
N THR A 170 -3.13 1.81 6.47
CA THR A 170 -4.18 2.82 6.32
C THR A 170 -5.59 2.24 6.48
N ALA A 171 -6.51 3.05 7.01
CA ALA A 171 -7.92 2.69 7.11
C ALA A 171 -8.50 2.34 5.72
N SER A 172 -8.19 3.14 4.69
CA SER A 172 -8.69 2.90 3.33
C SER A 172 -8.19 1.58 2.72
N GLY A 173 -6.96 1.15 3.08
CA GLY A 173 -6.43 -0.13 2.63
C GLY A 173 -7.01 -1.32 3.41
N ILE A 174 -7.34 -1.14 4.69
CA ILE A 174 -8.10 -2.12 5.48
C ILE A 174 -9.50 -2.28 4.88
N GLU A 175 -10.20 -1.19 4.63
CA GLU A 175 -11.52 -1.18 4.00
C GLU A 175 -11.50 -1.84 2.60
N GLU A 176 -10.44 -1.63 1.79
CA GLU A 176 -10.23 -2.35 0.52
C GLU A 176 -10.23 -3.86 0.73
N GLY A 177 -9.52 -4.35 1.75
CA GLY A 177 -9.46 -5.77 2.10
C GLY A 177 -10.80 -6.33 2.55
N LEU A 178 -11.53 -5.59 3.40
CA LEU A 178 -12.86 -5.94 3.88
C LEU A 178 -13.88 -5.99 2.72
N ASN A 179 -13.83 -4.99 1.83
CA ASN A 179 -14.70 -4.93 0.65
C ASN A 179 -14.43 -6.07 -0.34
N ALA A 180 -13.19 -6.57 -0.40
CA ALA A 180 -12.85 -7.79 -1.14
C ALA A 180 -13.27 -9.07 -0.43
N GLY A 181 -13.65 -9.04 0.84
CA GLY A 181 -13.93 -10.20 1.68
C GLY A 181 -12.68 -10.95 2.17
N ALA A 182 -11.49 -10.36 2.03
CA ALA A 182 -10.21 -10.94 2.41
C ALA A 182 -10.03 -11.00 3.95
N VAL A 183 -9.00 -11.71 4.40
CA VAL A 183 -8.44 -11.53 5.75
C VAL A 183 -7.67 -10.22 5.75
N THR A 184 -7.93 -9.34 6.71
CA THR A 184 -7.34 -8.00 6.75
C THR A 184 -6.45 -7.80 7.97
N VAL A 185 -5.26 -7.28 7.74
CA VAL A 185 -4.25 -7.04 8.78
C VAL A 185 -3.77 -5.60 8.69
N GLY A 186 -3.95 -4.84 9.77
CA GLY A 186 -3.34 -3.54 9.93
C GLY A 186 -1.88 -3.66 10.41
N VAL A 187 -1.01 -2.70 10.06
CA VAL A 187 0.34 -2.57 10.60
C VAL A 187 0.62 -1.16 11.08
N LEU A 188 1.40 -1.04 12.17
CA LEU A 188 1.71 0.24 12.83
C LEU A 188 3.00 0.91 12.31
N THR A 189 3.52 0.46 11.19
CA THR A 189 4.74 1.01 10.59
C THR A 189 4.50 2.27 9.75
N GLY A 190 3.24 2.61 9.49
CA GLY A 190 2.86 3.85 8.80
C GLY A 190 2.53 5.00 9.74
N THR A 191 1.70 5.93 9.26
CA THR A 191 1.39 7.17 9.99
C THR A 191 0.05 7.17 10.71
N GLN A 192 -0.82 6.18 10.48
CA GLN A 192 -2.10 6.12 11.14
C GLN A 192 -2.01 5.43 12.51
N SER A 193 -2.75 5.95 13.48
CA SER A 193 -2.74 5.41 14.84
C SER A 193 -3.43 4.06 14.95
N LEU A 194 -3.08 3.27 15.99
CA LEU A 194 -3.76 2.03 16.33
C LEU A 194 -5.29 2.21 16.36
N GLN A 195 -5.76 3.25 17.06
CA GLN A 195 -7.19 3.55 17.17
C GLN A 195 -7.87 3.74 15.80
N ARG A 196 -7.18 4.43 14.87
CA ARG A 196 -7.69 4.65 13.50
C ARG A 196 -7.78 3.35 12.71
N LEU A 197 -6.76 2.50 12.82
CA LEU A 197 -6.73 1.21 12.14
C LEU A 197 -7.78 0.25 12.71
N GLU A 198 -7.91 0.17 14.05
CA GLU A 198 -8.93 -0.65 14.71
C GLU A 198 -10.36 -0.21 14.35
N ALA A 199 -10.59 1.10 14.23
CA ALA A 199 -11.89 1.64 13.81
C ALA A 199 -12.31 1.23 12.39
N ALA A 200 -11.35 0.90 11.52
CA ALA A 200 -11.62 0.34 10.20
C ALA A 200 -12.03 -1.14 10.23
N GLY A 201 -11.85 -1.84 11.34
CA GLY A 201 -12.34 -3.21 11.57
C GLY A 201 -11.51 -4.34 10.97
N PRO A 202 -10.15 -4.31 10.98
CA PRO A 202 -9.33 -5.42 10.50
C PRO A 202 -9.48 -6.66 11.42
N ASP A 203 -9.07 -7.83 10.92
CA ASP A 203 -9.00 -9.05 11.73
C ASP A 203 -7.96 -8.94 12.86
N THR A 204 -6.92 -8.14 12.65
CA THR A 204 -5.90 -7.78 13.66
C THR A 204 -5.09 -6.56 13.22
N VAL A 205 -4.41 -5.94 14.20
CA VAL A 205 -3.35 -4.96 13.96
C VAL A 205 -2.05 -5.49 14.56
N LEU A 206 -0.99 -5.52 13.75
CA LEU A 206 0.36 -5.96 14.12
C LEU A 206 1.28 -4.75 14.23
N VAL A 207 2.39 -4.91 14.95
CA VAL A 207 3.40 -3.84 15.01
C VAL A 207 4.07 -3.65 13.66
N SER A 208 4.34 -4.74 12.94
CA SER A 208 5.01 -4.71 11.63
C SER A 208 4.61 -5.91 10.78
N VAL A 209 4.80 -5.78 9.47
CA VAL A 209 4.64 -6.87 8.49
C VAL A 209 5.46 -8.13 8.84
N ARG A 210 6.55 -7.96 9.59
CA ARG A 210 7.40 -9.04 10.09
C ARG A 210 6.65 -10.07 10.94
N GLU A 211 5.59 -9.65 11.63
CA GLU A 211 4.80 -10.50 12.52
C GLU A 211 3.75 -11.34 11.76
N LEU A 212 3.47 -10.98 10.50
CA LEU A 212 2.41 -11.61 9.70
C LEU A 212 2.55 -13.14 9.60
N PRO A 213 3.72 -13.74 9.30
CA PRO A 213 3.81 -15.19 9.18
C PRO A 213 3.45 -15.91 10.49
N GLY A 214 3.90 -15.39 11.64
CA GLY A 214 3.55 -15.93 12.95
C GLY A 214 2.06 -15.84 13.25
N TYR A 215 1.45 -14.69 12.95
CA TYR A 215 0.00 -14.52 13.09
C TYR A 215 -0.77 -15.52 12.22
N LEU A 216 -0.47 -15.62 10.93
CA LEU A 216 -1.15 -16.55 10.03
C LEU A 216 -0.99 -18.02 10.47
N GLN A 217 0.20 -18.37 10.95
CA GLN A 217 0.46 -19.71 11.47
C GLN A 217 -0.35 -20.01 12.74
N SER A 218 -0.40 -19.09 13.70
CA SER A 218 -1.18 -19.23 14.94
C SER A 218 -2.69 -19.38 14.68
N ARG A 219 -3.18 -18.80 13.58
CA ARG A 219 -4.57 -18.90 13.13
C ARG A 219 -4.85 -20.13 12.26
N GLY A 220 -3.83 -20.96 12.00
CA GLY A 220 -3.95 -22.11 11.11
C GLY A 220 -4.20 -21.74 9.64
N LEU A 221 -3.78 -20.53 9.21
CA LEU A 221 -3.99 -19.98 7.86
C LEU A 221 -2.80 -20.22 6.92
N LEU A 222 -1.64 -20.66 7.43
CA LEU A 222 -0.48 -21.11 6.65
C LEU A 222 -0.33 -22.62 6.65
#